data_7d094cd0577701d2a63c04a95d6c90d7
#
_entry.id   7d094cd0577701d2a63c04a95d6c90d7
#
_cell.length_a   1.000
_cell.length_b   1.000
_cell.length_c   1.000
_cell.angle_alpha   90.00
_cell.angle_beta   90.00
_cell.angle_gamma   90.00
#
_symmetry.space_group_name_H-M   'P 1'
#
loop_
_entity.id
_entity.type
_entity.pdbx_description
1 polymer ?
#
loop_
_entity_poly.entity_id
_entity_poly.type
_entity_poly.pdbx_seq_one_letter_code
_entity_poly.pdbx_strand_id
1 'polypeptide(L)'
;MVDGSKLPIYGETRLLLQIGPLRWKPALPATNIKGLDVIFGRDLMKKFNPEITWVNRTANIKNNGRKISLPKWDDTGNITAETLARFEKDVKRTTAGFMAIVNEADNGEKQTQELPPAVKKILEEFQDVLPDDLPNQQPPYRTHQHEIVEEPGSKPTFRAPYRLSPTELADMKKQIEYLLEKRLIRPSTSPYGAPVLFTPKPDGSLRMCIDYRALNKQTIKNKYPIPRIDDLLDQLRGATVFSKLDLRSGYWQIRMADNSIHKTAFRTRYGSYEYLVMPFGLTNAPATFQAEMNHILRPLLDECVVVYLDDILIYSKDMKQHVDVRIPVTRPLG
;
A
#
# COMPACT_ATOMS: atom_id res chain seq x y z
N MET A 1 -3.77 -17.38 -10.72
CA MET A 1 -4.16 -16.03 -10.29
C MET A 1 -5.21 -16.14 -9.22
N VAL A 2 -5.33 -15.16 -8.37
CA VAL A 2 -6.26 -15.19 -7.22
C VAL A 2 -7.73 -15.19 -7.65
N ASP A 3 -8.01 -14.79 -8.88
CA ASP A 3 -9.34 -14.68 -9.48
C ASP A 3 -9.76 -15.90 -10.33
N GLY A 4 -8.92 -16.95 -10.39
CA GLY A 4 -9.18 -18.15 -11.19
C GLY A 4 -8.95 -17.98 -12.70
N SER A 5 -8.53 -16.81 -13.18
CA SER A 5 -8.24 -16.61 -14.60
C SER A 5 -6.98 -17.39 -15.01
N LYS A 6 -6.97 -17.90 -16.26
CA LYS A 6 -5.82 -18.60 -16.82
C LYS A 6 -4.87 -17.60 -17.46
N LEU A 7 -3.58 -17.70 -17.11
CA LEU A 7 -2.54 -16.92 -17.79
C LEU A 7 -2.33 -17.47 -19.21
N PRO A 8 -2.23 -16.60 -20.22
CA PRO A 8 -1.88 -17.03 -21.56
C PRO A 8 -0.43 -17.55 -21.58
N ILE A 9 -0.21 -18.73 -22.16
CA ILE A 9 1.11 -19.31 -22.36
C ILE A 9 1.50 -19.02 -23.81
N TYR A 10 2.58 -18.27 -24.01
CA TYR A 10 3.07 -17.88 -25.32
C TYR A 10 4.04 -18.88 -25.94
N GLY A 11 4.54 -19.84 -25.14
CA GLY A 11 5.47 -20.86 -25.58
C GLY A 11 6.13 -21.58 -24.39
N GLU A 12 7.08 -22.44 -24.70
CA GLU A 12 7.92 -23.15 -23.73
C GLU A 12 9.39 -22.86 -23.99
N THR A 13 10.15 -22.55 -22.96
CA THR A 13 11.59 -22.33 -23.05
C THR A 13 12.33 -23.23 -22.10
N ARG A 14 13.61 -23.53 -22.40
CA ARG A 14 14.50 -24.31 -21.53
C ARG A 14 15.70 -23.46 -21.11
N LEU A 15 15.66 -22.97 -19.88
CA LEU A 15 16.74 -22.19 -19.30
C LEU A 15 17.59 -23.05 -18.38
N LEU A 16 18.89 -22.80 -18.37
CA LEU A 16 19.78 -23.38 -17.35
C LEU A 16 19.59 -22.56 -16.08
N LEU A 17 18.94 -23.15 -15.11
CA LEU A 17 18.79 -22.56 -13.79
C LEU A 17 19.89 -23.10 -12.86
N GLN A 18 20.47 -22.22 -12.06
CA GLN A 18 21.44 -22.56 -11.03
C GLN A 18 21.03 -21.91 -9.72
N ILE A 19 20.87 -22.72 -8.68
CA ILE A 19 20.61 -22.26 -7.32
C ILE A 19 21.65 -22.92 -6.42
N GLY A 20 22.63 -22.16 -5.99
CA GLY A 20 23.79 -22.73 -5.32
C GLY A 20 24.50 -23.82 -6.17
N PRO A 21 24.75 -24.99 -5.63
CA PRO A 21 25.38 -26.10 -6.39
C PRO A 21 24.40 -26.81 -7.34
N LEU A 22 23.13 -26.55 -7.30
CA LEU A 22 22.11 -27.21 -8.11
C LEU A 22 22.02 -26.55 -9.50
N ARG A 23 22.21 -27.38 -10.54
CA ARG A 23 22.03 -26.96 -11.94
C ARG A 23 21.06 -27.89 -12.65
N TRP A 24 20.06 -27.30 -13.33
CA TRP A 24 19.13 -28.09 -14.17
C TRP A 24 18.54 -27.22 -15.30
N LYS A 25 18.00 -27.87 -16.31
CA LYS A 25 17.34 -27.21 -17.44
C LYS A 25 15.86 -27.62 -17.47
N PRO A 26 15.00 -26.94 -16.72
CA PRO A 26 13.57 -27.21 -16.79
C PRO A 26 12.98 -26.66 -18.09
N ALA A 27 11.90 -27.31 -18.54
CA ALA A 27 10.99 -26.68 -19.48
C ALA A 27 10.10 -25.72 -18.70
N LEU A 28 10.12 -24.46 -19.07
CA LEU A 28 9.37 -23.38 -18.41
C LEU A 28 8.34 -22.82 -19.41
N PRO A 29 7.05 -22.81 -19.06
CA PRO A 29 6.08 -22.09 -19.84
C PRO A 29 6.35 -20.58 -19.77
N ALA A 30 6.41 -19.94 -20.94
CA ALA A 30 6.62 -18.50 -21.04
C ALA A 30 5.27 -17.78 -20.97
N THR A 31 5.15 -16.87 -20.03
CA THR A 31 3.95 -16.06 -19.84
C THR A 31 4.34 -14.65 -19.40
N ASN A 32 3.45 -13.69 -19.58
CA ASN A 32 3.71 -12.31 -19.14
C ASN A 32 3.12 -12.11 -17.74
N ILE A 33 3.99 -12.05 -16.74
CA ILE A 33 3.62 -11.73 -15.36
C ILE A 33 4.42 -10.51 -14.96
N LYS A 34 3.75 -9.40 -14.71
CA LYS A 34 4.41 -8.16 -14.30
C LYS A 34 5.09 -8.37 -12.92
N GLY A 35 6.37 -8.02 -12.84
CA GLY A 35 7.13 -7.98 -11.60
C GLY A 35 7.67 -9.32 -11.09
N LEU A 36 7.60 -10.40 -11.87
CA LEU A 36 8.16 -11.69 -11.51
C LEU A 36 8.83 -12.34 -12.73
N ASP A 37 10.10 -12.71 -12.59
CA ASP A 37 10.88 -13.28 -13.69
C ASP A 37 10.73 -14.79 -13.81
N VAL A 38 10.75 -15.47 -12.68
CA VAL A 38 10.58 -16.92 -12.59
C VAL A 38 9.72 -17.27 -11.38
N ILE A 39 8.68 -18.08 -11.61
CA ILE A 39 7.87 -18.64 -10.53
C ILE A 39 8.18 -20.13 -10.41
N PHE A 40 8.61 -20.54 -9.23
CA PHE A 40 8.74 -21.95 -8.90
C PHE A 40 7.41 -22.53 -8.43
N GLY A 41 6.71 -23.15 -9.35
CA GLY A 41 5.42 -23.76 -9.09
C GLY A 41 5.47 -25.08 -8.34
N ARG A 42 4.27 -25.63 -8.11
CA ARG A 42 4.04 -26.88 -7.38
C ARG A 42 4.85 -28.07 -7.89
N ASP A 43 5.11 -28.15 -9.19
CA ASP A 43 5.82 -29.30 -9.78
C ASP A 43 7.30 -29.30 -9.42
N LEU A 44 7.93 -28.14 -9.32
CA LEU A 44 9.28 -28.00 -8.81
C LEU A 44 9.35 -28.32 -7.32
N MET A 45 8.39 -27.78 -6.56
CA MET A 45 8.27 -28.06 -5.13
C MET A 45 8.08 -29.55 -4.85
N LYS A 46 7.26 -30.25 -5.65
CA LYS A 46 7.12 -31.71 -5.56
C LYS A 46 8.38 -32.45 -5.92
N LYS A 47 9.10 -32.02 -6.98
CA LYS A 47 10.32 -32.69 -7.44
C LYS A 47 11.46 -32.64 -6.42
N PHE A 48 11.66 -31.47 -5.80
CA PHE A 48 12.79 -31.26 -4.88
C PHE A 48 12.40 -31.35 -3.41
N ASN A 49 11.10 -31.29 -3.09
CA ASN A 49 10.55 -31.35 -1.74
C ASN A 49 11.38 -30.56 -0.71
N PRO A 50 11.54 -29.23 -0.89
CA PRO A 50 12.43 -28.43 -0.09
C PRO A 50 11.97 -28.34 1.36
N GLU A 51 12.87 -28.59 2.29
CA GLU A 51 12.69 -28.30 3.71
C GLU A 51 13.07 -26.84 3.96
N ILE A 52 12.08 -25.94 4.05
CA ILE A 52 12.30 -24.50 4.22
C ILE A 52 12.22 -24.14 5.70
N THR A 53 13.27 -23.52 6.21
CA THR A 53 13.32 -22.97 7.57
C THR A 53 13.27 -21.44 7.49
N TRP A 54 12.10 -20.87 7.68
CA TRP A 54 11.85 -19.44 7.53
C TRP A 54 12.64 -18.58 8.54
N VAL A 55 12.77 -19.06 9.79
CA VAL A 55 13.51 -18.35 10.85
C VAL A 55 14.98 -18.15 10.48
N ASN A 56 15.59 -19.15 9.87
CA ASN A 56 17.02 -19.14 9.53
C ASN A 56 17.27 -18.77 8.06
N ARG A 57 16.22 -18.50 7.30
CA ARG A 57 16.30 -18.21 5.86
C ARG A 57 17.12 -19.25 5.09
N THR A 58 16.90 -20.52 5.37
CA THR A 58 17.61 -21.64 4.72
C THR A 58 16.63 -22.59 4.07
N ALA A 59 17.01 -23.16 2.95
CA ALA A 59 16.27 -24.24 2.32
C ALA A 59 17.21 -25.42 2.04
N ASN A 60 16.74 -26.61 2.37
CA ASN A 60 17.44 -27.86 2.08
C ASN A 60 16.63 -28.64 1.05
N ILE A 61 17.26 -29.10 0.01
CA ILE A 61 16.64 -29.95 -1.02
C ILE A 61 17.34 -31.30 -1.08
N LYS A 62 16.58 -32.36 -1.40
CA LYS A 62 17.11 -33.66 -1.67
C LYS A 62 17.21 -33.88 -3.17
N ASN A 63 18.41 -34.05 -3.70
CA ASN A 63 18.63 -34.38 -5.09
C ASN A 63 19.44 -35.67 -5.19
N ASN A 64 18.87 -36.70 -5.83
CA ASN A 64 19.49 -38.04 -5.95
C ASN A 64 20.00 -38.61 -4.62
N GLY A 65 19.20 -38.47 -3.56
CA GLY A 65 19.54 -39.00 -2.22
C GLY A 65 20.53 -38.13 -1.42
N ARG A 66 21.12 -37.11 -2.01
CA ARG A 66 22.01 -36.17 -1.32
C ARG A 66 21.22 -34.93 -0.84
N LYS A 67 21.46 -34.56 0.43
CA LYS A 67 20.92 -33.31 0.97
C LYS A 67 21.81 -32.15 0.52
N ILE A 68 21.22 -31.18 -0.19
CA ILE A 68 21.88 -29.97 -0.66
C ILE A 68 21.29 -28.80 0.14
N SER A 69 22.12 -28.13 0.92
CA SER A 69 21.75 -26.90 1.58
C SER A 69 21.93 -25.79 0.59
N LEU A 70 20.85 -25.06 0.33
CA LEU A 70 20.90 -23.81 -0.45
C LEU A 70 21.55 -22.72 0.40
N PRO A 71 22.31 -21.81 -0.22
CA PRO A 71 22.88 -20.69 0.50
C PRO A 71 21.76 -19.93 1.21
N LYS A 72 22.09 -19.39 2.38
CA LYS A 72 21.19 -18.52 3.11
C LYS A 72 20.83 -17.35 2.18
N TRP A 73 19.54 -17.16 1.91
CA TRP A 73 19.17 -15.98 1.17
C TRP A 73 19.24 -14.79 2.12
N ASP A 74 20.11 -13.89 1.81
CA ASP A 74 20.14 -12.55 2.34
C ASP A 74 19.30 -11.65 1.41
N ASP A 75 18.93 -10.50 1.90
CA ASP A 75 18.16 -9.54 1.10
C ASP A 75 19.06 -8.86 0.04
N THR A 76 20.33 -9.28 -0.06
CA THR A 76 21.33 -8.76 -1.02
C THR A 76 21.50 -9.75 -2.16
N GLY A 77 20.68 -9.60 -3.18
CA GLY A 77 20.79 -10.36 -4.44
C GLY A 77 21.94 -9.88 -5.33
N ASN A 78 23.17 -10.06 -4.92
CA ASN A 78 24.33 -9.69 -5.74
C ASN A 78 24.44 -10.58 -6.98
N ILE A 79 24.02 -10.08 -8.14
CA ILE A 79 24.34 -10.64 -9.45
C ILE A 79 25.73 -10.13 -9.83
N THR A 80 26.72 -11.00 -9.86
CA THR A 80 28.08 -10.61 -10.28
C THR A 80 28.12 -10.26 -11.77
N ALA A 81 28.98 -9.33 -12.15
CA ALA A 81 29.18 -8.90 -13.56
C ALA A 81 29.49 -10.09 -14.52
N GLU A 82 30.10 -11.17 -14.02
CA GLU A 82 30.33 -12.40 -14.78
C GLU A 82 29.03 -13.16 -15.11
N THR A 83 28.04 -13.11 -14.22
CA THR A 83 26.71 -13.71 -14.43
C THR A 83 25.96 -12.93 -15.51
N LEU A 84 26.06 -11.60 -15.53
CA LEU A 84 25.50 -10.73 -16.55
C LEU A 84 26.11 -10.97 -17.94
N ALA A 85 27.43 -11.03 -18.07
CA ALA A 85 28.12 -11.27 -19.32
C ALA A 85 27.84 -12.65 -19.93
N ARG A 86 27.67 -13.69 -19.07
CA ARG A 86 27.23 -15.03 -19.51
C ARG A 86 25.78 -15.01 -19.96
N PHE A 87 24.93 -14.34 -19.25
CA PHE A 87 23.52 -14.20 -19.57
C PHE A 87 23.32 -13.46 -20.90
N GLU A 88 24.01 -12.36 -21.14
CA GLU A 88 23.97 -11.64 -22.42
C GLU A 88 24.43 -12.51 -23.62
N LYS A 89 25.40 -13.39 -23.41
CA LYS A 89 25.86 -14.34 -24.42
C LYS A 89 24.87 -15.44 -24.73
N ASP A 90 24.12 -15.86 -23.73
CA ASP A 90 23.08 -16.90 -23.86
C ASP A 90 21.78 -16.31 -24.45
N VAL A 91 21.44 -15.06 -24.13
CA VAL A 91 20.28 -14.31 -24.69
C VAL A 91 20.49 -14.02 -26.18
N LYS A 92 21.72 -13.72 -26.62
CA LYS A 92 22.03 -13.54 -28.07
C LYS A 92 21.83 -14.82 -28.89
N ARG A 93 21.68 -15.97 -28.26
CA ARG A 93 21.43 -17.27 -28.91
C ARG A 93 19.98 -17.74 -28.85
N THR A 94 19.12 -17.04 -28.14
CA THR A 94 17.70 -17.36 -27.98
C THR A 94 16.83 -16.18 -28.36
N THR A 95 15.75 -16.42 -29.07
CA THR A 95 14.91 -15.39 -29.72
C THR A 95 14.10 -14.54 -28.72
N ALA A 96 14.09 -14.83 -27.44
CA ALA A 96 13.53 -14.03 -26.37
C ALA A 96 14.17 -14.39 -25.03
N GLY A 97 14.69 -13.39 -24.36
CA GLY A 97 15.18 -13.48 -22.98
C GLY A 97 14.74 -12.22 -22.24
N PHE A 98 14.28 -12.39 -21.01
CA PHE A 98 13.98 -11.28 -20.10
C PHE A 98 15.06 -11.25 -19.03
N MET A 99 15.66 -10.09 -18.83
CA MET A 99 16.57 -9.81 -17.73
C MET A 99 15.81 -8.97 -16.70
N ALA A 100 15.61 -9.52 -15.52
CA ALA A 100 15.24 -8.69 -14.37
C ALA A 100 16.52 -8.20 -13.71
N ILE A 101 16.69 -6.92 -13.69
CA ILE A 101 17.61 -6.28 -12.78
C ILE A 101 16.85 -6.07 -11.49
N VAL A 102 17.06 -6.96 -10.52
CA VAL A 102 16.67 -6.67 -9.13
C VAL A 102 17.72 -5.68 -8.65
N ASN A 103 17.45 -4.41 -8.82
CA ASN A 103 18.13 -3.42 -8.02
C ASN A 103 17.68 -3.71 -6.59
N GLU A 104 18.62 -3.97 -5.68
CA GLU A 104 18.35 -3.87 -4.26
C GLU A 104 17.55 -2.59 -4.06
N ALA A 105 16.31 -2.70 -3.61
CA ALA A 105 15.74 -1.60 -2.87
C ALA A 105 16.75 -1.37 -1.76
N ASP A 106 17.46 -0.28 -1.85
CA ASP A 106 18.46 0.16 -0.92
C ASP A 106 17.80 0.12 0.47
N ASN A 107 17.91 -1.03 1.16
CA ASN A 107 17.69 -1.12 2.61
C ASN A 107 18.87 -0.44 3.30
N GLY A 108 19.57 0.41 2.53
CA GLY A 108 20.48 1.36 3.06
C GLY A 108 19.73 2.11 4.14
N GLU A 109 20.31 2.13 5.33
CA GLU A 109 20.15 3.21 6.27
C GLU A 109 19.66 4.41 5.49
N LYS A 110 18.52 4.98 5.88
CA LYS A 110 18.08 6.25 5.34
C LYS A 110 19.32 7.14 5.37
N GLN A 111 20.09 7.15 4.26
CA GLN A 111 20.98 8.23 4.05
C GLN A 111 20.07 9.42 4.13
N THR A 112 20.12 10.10 5.23
CA THR A 112 19.59 11.45 5.37
C THR A 112 20.39 12.25 4.34
N GLN A 113 19.99 12.08 3.05
CA GLN A 113 20.47 12.99 2.03
C GLN A 113 20.09 14.36 2.56
N GLU A 114 21.09 15.14 2.88
CA GLU A 114 20.82 16.50 3.34
C GLU A 114 19.94 17.15 2.30
N LEU A 115 18.72 17.50 2.72
CA LEU A 115 17.77 18.14 1.83
C LEU A 115 18.43 19.39 1.23
N PRO A 116 18.26 19.63 -0.08
CA PRO A 116 18.76 20.84 -0.69
C PRO A 116 18.35 22.08 0.11
N PRO A 117 19.23 23.09 0.28
CA PRO A 117 18.93 24.25 1.12
C PRO A 117 17.62 24.97 0.73
N ALA A 118 17.29 24.99 -0.55
CA ALA A 118 16.05 25.56 -1.04
C ALA A 118 14.81 24.79 -0.54
N VAL A 119 14.89 23.46 -0.45
CA VAL A 119 13.80 22.62 0.09
C VAL A 119 13.69 22.80 1.61
N LYS A 120 14.82 22.85 2.33
CA LYS A 120 14.81 23.12 3.77
C LYS A 120 14.08 24.43 4.10
N LYS A 121 14.34 25.49 3.34
CA LYS A 121 13.69 26.79 3.51
C LYS A 121 12.17 26.71 3.33
N ILE A 122 11.69 25.92 2.34
CA ILE A 122 10.24 25.72 2.13
C ILE A 122 9.64 24.97 3.32
N LEU A 123 10.29 23.90 3.81
CA LEU A 123 9.80 23.13 4.95
C LEU A 123 9.74 23.99 6.22
N GLU A 124 10.67 24.89 6.41
CA GLU A 124 10.65 25.88 7.53
C GLU A 124 9.50 26.89 7.36
N GLU A 125 9.27 27.40 6.14
CA GLU A 125 8.17 28.32 5.83
C GLU A 125 6.78 27.69 6.07
N PHE A 126 6.64 26.38 5.82
CA PHE A 126 5.37 25.64 5.93
C PHE A 126 5.36 24.63 7.08
N GLN A 127 6.13 24.86 8.14
CA GLN A 127 6.18 23.96 9.28
C GLN A 127 4.83 23.77 9.98
N ASP A 128 3.96 24.79 9.92
CA ASP A 128 2.60 24.77 10.46
C ASP A 128 1.67 23.73 9.77
N VAL A 129 1.94 23.35 8.53
CA VAL A 129 1.16 22.36 7.77
C VAL A 129 1.78 20.95 7.83
N LEU A 130 2.93 20.80 8.49
CA LEU A 130 3.64 19.52 8.67
C LEU A 130 3.75 19.16 10.18
N PRO A 131 2.63 19.09 10.91
CA PRO A 131 2.67 18.81 12.33
C PRO A 131 3.09 17.36 12.62
N ASP A 132 3.77 17.14 13.75
CA ASP A 132 4.16 15.79 14.19
C ASP A 132 2.98 14.91 14.56
N ASP A 133 1.82 15.50 14.89
CA ASP A 133 0.60 14.79 15.22
C ASP A 133 -0.65 15.55 14.72
N LEU A 134 -1.78 14.82 14.64
CA LEU A 134 -3.06 15.42 14.27
C LEU A 134 -3.53 16.42 15.33
N PRO A 135 -4.14 17.54 14.94
CA PRO A 135 -4.70 18.50 15.89
C PRO A 135 -5.87 17.88 16.68
N ASN A 136 -6.11 18.40 17.91
CA ASN A 136 -7.22 17.94 18.77
C ASN A 136 -8.58 18.54 18.34
N GLN A 137 -8.83 18.57 17.05
CA GLN A 137 -10.05 19.11 16.45
C GLN A 137 -10.43 18.30 15.21
N GLN A 138 -11.70 18.35 14.86
CA GLN A 138 -12.18 17.77 13.63
C GLN A 138 -11.62 18.52 12.42
N PRO A 139 -11.41 17.84 11.28
CA PRO A 139 -11.06 18.50 10.03
C PRO A 139 -12.16 19.49 9.62
N PRO A 140 -11.82 20.55 8.85
CA PRO A 140 -12.80 21.49 8.35
C PRO A 140 -13.85 20.80 7.46
N TYR A 141 -15.00 21.44 7.29
CA TYR A 141 -15.95 21.01 6.26
C TYR A 141 -15.33 21.24 4.89
N ARG A 142 -15.38 20.21 4.06
CA ARG A 142 -14.86 20.23 2.69
C ARG A 142 -16.00 20.02 1.70
N THR A 143 -15.72 20.20 0.42
CA THR A 143 -16.68 20.00 -0.66
C THR A 143 -17.21 18.56 -0.69
N HIS A 144 -16.33 17.57 -0.46
CA HIS A 144 -16.71 16.17 -0.43
C HIS A 144 -16.67 15.65 1.00
N GLN A 145 -17.84 15.26 1.50
CA GLN A 145 -17.99 14.48 2.72
C GLN A 145 -18.19 13.01 2.34
N HIS A 146 -17.78 12.09 3.20
CA HIS A 146 -17.99 10.68 2.90
C HIS A 146 -19.40 10.25 3.26
N GLU A 147 -20.16 9.81 2.28
CA GLU A 147 -21.50 9.28 2.45
C GLU A 147 -21.54 7.77 2.19
N ILE A 148 -22.26 7.04 3.06
CA ILE A 148 -22.51 5.61 2.91
C ILE A 148 -23.94 5.43 2.40
N VAL A 149 -24.07 5.20 1.10
CA VAL A 149 -25.35 4.90 0.46
C VAL A 149 -25.53 3.39 0.40
N GLU A 150 -26.59 2.88 1.02
CA GLU A 150 -26.90 1.45 1.07
C GLU A 150 -27.97 1.08 0.04
N GLU A 151 -27.98 -0.17 -0.36
CA GLU A 151 -29.03 -0.69 -1.25
C GLU A 151 -30.42 -0.59 -0.57
N PRO A 152 -31.48 -0.29 -1.33
CA PRO A 152 -32.83 -0.19 -0.79
C PRO A 152 -33.23 -1.46 -0.03
N GLY A 153 -33.80 -1.31 1.16
CA GLY A 153 -34.20 -2.41 2.01
C GLY A 153 -33.08 -3.02 2.88
N SER A 154 -31.87 -2.47 2.83
CA SER A 154 -30.78 -2.87 3.72
C SER A 154 -31.17 -2.72 5.18
N LYS A 155 -30.70 -3.63 6.02
CA LYS A 155 -30.88 -3.60 7.48
C LYS A 155 -29.56 -3.29 8.16
N PRO A 156 -29.56 -2.61 9.32
CA PRO A 156 -28.35 -2.35 10.08
C PRO A 156 -27.52 -3.62 10.30
N THR A 157 -26.26 -3.58 9.91
CA THR A 157 -25.35 -4.70 10.10
C THR A 157 -24.78 -4.71 11.51
N PHE A 158 -24.79 -5.88 12.13
CA PHE A 158 -24.27 -6.11 13.46
C PHE A 158 -23.46 -7.40 13.48
N ARG A 159 -22.29 -7.36 14.11
CA ARG A 159 -21.48 -8.55 14.41
C ARG A 159 -20.96 -8.49 15.85
N ALA A 160 -20.88 -9.67 16.48
CA ALA A 160 -20.25 -9.79 17.79
C ALA A 160 -18.75 -9.42 17.71
N PRO A 161 -18.18 -8.80 18.77
CA PRO A 161 -16.75 -8.52 18.85
C PRO A 161 -15.92 -9.80 18.74
N TYR A 162 -14.76 -9.70 18.10
CA TYR A 162 -13.79 -10.79 18.07
C TYR A 162 -13.10 -10.95 19.43
N ARG A 163 -12.63 -12.17 19.70
CA ARG A 163 -11.78 -12.42 20.86
C ARG A 163 -10.41 -11.80 20.61
N LEU A 164 -9.98 -10.95 21.53
CA LEU A 164 -8.69 -10.27 21.50
C LEU A 164 -7.79 -10.77 22.64
N SER A 165 -6.50 -10.77 22.40
CA SER A 165 -5.46 -11.03 23.39
C SER A 165 -5.37 -9.88 24.41
N PRO A 166 -4.77 -10.09 25.59
CA PRO A 166 -4.54 -9.02 26.55
C PRO A 166 -3.75 -7.84 25.99
N THR A 167 -2.77 -8.10 25.12
CA THR A 167 -1.95 -7.07 24.46
C THR A 167 -2.79 -6.22 23.52
N GLU A 168 -3.61 -6.87 22.66
CA GLU A 168 -4.52 -6.17 21.75
C GLU A 168 -5.57 -5.35 22.49
N LEU A 169 -6.04 -5.84 23.66
CA LEU A 169 -6.98 -5.09 24.50
C LEU A 169 -6.34 -3.83 25.09
N ALA A 170 -5.08 -3.91 25.54
CA ALA A 170 -4.35 -2.75 26.06
C ALA A 170 -4.12 -1.71 24.95
N ASP A 171 -3.74 -2.15 23.76
CA ASP A 171 -3.55 -1.27 22.60
C ASP A 171 -4.88 -0.67 22.11
N MET A 172 -5.96 -1.45 22.12
CA MET A 172 -7.30 -0.95 21.79
C MET A 172 -7.70 0.20 22.69
N LYS A 173 -7.47 0.08 24.00
CA LYS A 173 -7.78 1.13 24.96
C LYS A 173 -7.05 2.41 24.64
N LYS A 174 -5.72 2.34 24.42
CA LYS A 174 -4.88 3.50 24.05
C LYS A 174 -5.35 4.16 22.74
N GLN A 175 -5.65 3.34 21.72
CA GLN A 175 -6.08 3.87 20.43
C GLN A 175 -7.48 4.50 20.48
N ILE A 176 -8.41 3.96 21.29
CA ILE A 176 -9.72 4.59 21.53
C ILE A 176 -9.57 5.92 22.26
N GLU A 177 -8.76 5.97 23.33
CA GLU A 177 -8.49 7.19 24.08
C GLU A 177 -7.91 8.28 23.17
N TYR A 178 -6.93 7.94 22.33
CA TYR A 178 -6.36 8.83 21.32
C TYR A 178 -7.41 9.35 20.33
N LEU A 179 -8.25 8.46 19.77
CA LEU A 179 -9.29 8.86 18.82
C LEU A 179 -10.36 9.78 19.44
N LEU A 180 -10.70 9.56 20.71
CA LEU A 180 -11.63 10.41 21.46
C LEU A 180 -11.01 11.78 21.75
N GLU A 181 -9.75 11.84 22.18
CA GLU A 181 -9.00 13.08 22.40
C GLU A 181 -8.92 13.92 21.12
N LYS A 182 -8.63 13.27 19.98
CA LYS A 182 -8.61 13.92 18.66
C LYS A 182 -10.00 14.25 18.12
N ARG A 183 -11.07 13.92 18.82
CA ARG A 183 -12.47 14.11 18.39
C ARG A 183 -12.80 13.47 17.06
N LEU A 184 -12.14 12.38 16.74
CA LEU A 184 -12.36 11.61 15.49
C LEU A 184 -13.49 10.60 15.63
N ILE A 185 -13.78 10.16 16.88
CA ILE A 185 -14.89 9.28 17.22
C ILE A 185 -15.71 9.86 18.38
N ARG A 186 -16.91 9.33 18.55
CA ARG A 186 -17.75 9.58 19.73
C ARG A 186 -18.45 8.30 20.19
N PRO A 187 -18.95 8.23 21.45
CA PRO A 187 -19.83 7.14 21.90
C PRO A 187 -21.07 7.01 21.00
N SER A 188 -21.53 5.78 20.78
CA SER A 188 -22.62 5.48 19.84
C SER A 188 -23.69 4.60 20.47
N THR A 189 -24.95 4.89 20.13
CA THR A 189 -26.13 4.05 20.39
C THR A 189 -26.68 3.45 19.08
N SER A 190 -25.91 3.49 18.02
CA SER A 190 -26.32 3.02 16.69
C SER A 190 -26.70 1.54 16.70
N PRO A 191 -27.73 1.13 15.92
CA PRO A 191 -28.04 -0.26 15.68
C PRO A 191 -26.95 -0.99 14.86
N TYR A 192 -26.09 -0.25 14.16
CA TYR A 192 -24.91 -0.82 13.49
C TYR A 192 -23.84 -1.21 14.49
N GLY A 193 -22.97 -2.14 14.11
CA GLY A 193 -21.86 -2.52 14.97
C GLY A 193 -20.89 -3.45 14.28
N ALA A 194 -19.76 -2.88 13.81
CA ALA A 194 -18.68 -3.63 13.24
C ALA A 194 -17.71 -4.12 14.33
N PRO A 195 -17.12 -5.32 14.23
CA PRO A 195 -16.09 -5.77 15.16
C PRO A 195 -14.74 -5.15 14.87
N VAL A 196 -13.90 -5.07 15.91
CA VAL A 196 -12.52 -4.61 15.83
C VAL A 196 -11.59 -5.80 15.65
N LEU A 197 -10.57 -5.64 14.85
CA LEU A 197 -9.45 -6.57 14.68
C LEU A 197 -8.12 -5.80 14.66
N PHE A 198 -7.01 -6.51 14.88
CA PHE A 198 -5.67 -5.94 14.85
C PHE A 198 -4.83 -6.56 13.73
N THR A 199 -4.01 -5.72 13.11
CA THR A 199 -3.01 -6.13 12.13
C THR A 199 -1.63 -5.61 12.54
N PRO A 200 -0.57 -6.44 12.48
CA PRO A 200 0.77 -5.98 12.78
C PRO A 200 1.26 -5.01 11.69
N LYS A 201 1.93 -3.95 12.11
CA LYS A 201 2.70 -3.07 11.22
C LYS A 201 4.12 -3.60 11.01
N PRO A 202 4.87 -3.12 10.00
CA PRO A 202 6.27 -3.49 9.80
C PRO A 202 7.17 -3.20 11.01
N ASP A 203 6.86 -2.17 11.79
CA ASP A 203 7.57 -1.79 13.01
C ASP A 203 7.23 -2.65 14.24
N GLY A 204 6.35 -3.65 14.08
CA GLY A 204 5.88 -4.52 15.15
C GLY A 204 4.74 -3.95 16.00
N SER A 205 4.35 -2.69 15.81
CA SER A 205 3.18 -2.12 16.48
C SER A 205 1.88 -2.65 15.89
N LEU A 206 0.77 -2.53 16.64
CA LEU A 206 -0.54 -3.00 16.23
C LEU A 206 -1.38 -1.86 15.65
N ARG A 207 -2.00 -2.10 14.50
CA ARG A 207 -3.00 -1.21 13.90
C ARG A 207 -4.39 -1.74 14.21
N MET A 208 -5.22 -0.94 14.86
CA MET A 208 -6.63 -1.21 15.05
C MET A 208 -7.38 -1.02 13.73
N CYS A 209 -8.07 -2.06 13.29
CA CYS A 209 -8.89 -2.06 12.08
C CYS A 209 -10.33 -2.38 12.42
N ILE A 210 -11.27 -1.78 11.71
CA ILE A 210 -12.69 -2.07 11.86
C ILE A 210 -13.15 -2.94 10.70
N ASP A 211 -13.83 -4.03 11.00
CA ASP A 211 -14.31 -4.96 9.98
C ASP A 211 -15.63 -4.50 9.35
N TYR A 212 -15.53 -3.60 8.39
CA TYR A 212 -16.69 -3.12 7.64
C TYR A 212 -17.16 -4.04 6.50
N ARG A 213 -16.66 -5.28 6.39
CA ARG A 213 -17.04 -6.18 5.27
C ARG A 213 -18.55 -6.39 5.15
N ALA A 214 -19.28 -6.46 6.27
CA ALA A 214 -20.73 -6.61 6.24
C ALA A 214 -21.42 -5.34 5.71
N LEU A 215 -21.01 -4.16 6.17
CA LEU A 215 -21.49 -2.87 5.67
C LEU A 215 -21.13 -2.66 4.19
N ASN A 216 -19.91 -2.96 3.82
CA ASN A 216 -19.41 -2.83 2.43
C ASN A 216 -20.18 -3.68 1.42
N LYS A 217 -20.76 -4.82 1.86
CA LYS A 217 -21.58 -5.68 0.98
C LYS A 217 -22.90 -5.04 0.57
N GLN A 218 -23.49 -4.23 1.44
CA GLN A 218 -24.75 -3.54 1.18
C GLN A 218 -24.56 -2.06 0.77
N THR A 219 -23.31 -1.58 0.74
CA THR A 219 -23.00 -0.25 0.26
C THR A 219 -22.96 -0.23 -1.26
N ILE A 220 -23.69 0.70 -1.88
CA ILE A 220 -23.65 0.95 -3.31
C ILE A 220 -22.24 1.46 -3.67
N LYS A 221 -21.58 0.73 -4.58
CA LYS A 221 -20.19 1.04 -4.96
C LYS A 221 -20.12 2.28 -5.83
N ASN A 222 -19.33 3.24 -5.41
CA ASN A 222 -18.98 4.41 -6.19
C ASN A 222 -18.07 4.00 -7.38
N LYS A 223 -18.38 4.53 -8.55
CA LYS A 223 -17.63 4.30 -9.80
C LYS A 223 -16.77 5.51 -10.16
N TYR A 224 -16.30 6.26 -9.18
CA TYR A 224 -15.39 7.38 -9.44
C TYR A 224 -14.17 6.90 -10.23
N PRO A 225 -13.80 7.57 -11.33
CA PRO A 225 -12.69 7.14 -12.16
C PRO A 225 -11.36 7.28 -11.40
N ILE A 226 -10.73 6.14 -11.12
CA ILE A 226 -9.35 6.12 -10.62
C ILE A 226 -8.45 6.12 -11.86
N PRO A 227 -7.45 7.02 -11.94
CA PRO A 227 -6.56 7.09 -13.09
C PRO A 227 -5.78 5.78 -13.26
N ARG A 228 -5.44 5.46 -14.49
CA ARG A 228 -4.61 4.28 -14.79
C ARG A 228 -3.16 4.61 -14.43
N ILE A 229 -2.47 3.66 -13.84
CA ILE A 229 -1.06 3.83 -13.46
C ILE A 229 -0.19 4.12 -14.68
N ASP A 230 -0.47 3.46 -15.82
CA ASP A 230 0.27 3.67 -17.07
C ASP A 230 0.14 5.13 -17.56
N ASP A 231 -1.05 5.72 -17.48
CA ASP A 231 -1.31 7.12 -17.87
C ASP A 231 -0.55 8.10 -16.93
N LEU A 232 -0.50 7.80 -15.62
CA LEU A 232 0.25 8.60 -14.66
C LEU A 232 1.76 8.52 -14.89
N LEU A 233 2.29 7.34 -15.24
CA LEU A 233 3.71 7.17 -15.57
C LEU A 233 4.10 7.92 -16.84
N ASP A 234 3.22 7.99 -17.84
CA ASP A 234 3.47 8.76 -19.07
C ASP A 234 3.57 10.26 -18.78
N GLN A 235 2.81 10.79 -17.82
CA GLN A 235 2.90 12.18 -17.40
C GLN A 235 4.27 12.53 -16.77
N LEU A 236 4.94 11.57 -16.14
CA LEU A 236 6.25 11.78 -15.51
C LEU A 236 7.40 11.83 -16.51
N ARG A 237 7.15 11.62 -17.80
CA ARG A 237 8.18 11.59 -18.82
C ARG A 237 8.96 12.90 -18.91
N GLY A 238 10.29 12.81 -18.77
CA GLY A 238 11.19 13.96 -18.81
C GLY A 238 11.32 14.73 -17.49
N ALA A 239 10.66 14.32 -16.45
CA ALA A 239 10.89 14.82 -15.09
C ALA A 239 12.18 14.21 -14.51
N THR A 240 12.92 15.00 -13.72
CA THR A 240 14.16 14.58 -13.06
C THR A 240 14.12 14.78 -11.56
N VAL A 241 13.20 15.61 -11.06
CA VAL A 241 13.05 15.91 -9.64
C VAL A 241 11.65 15.52 -9.18
N PHE A 242 11.61 14.79 -8.08
CA PHE A 242 10.37 14.24 -7.53
C PHE A 242 10.27 14.49 -6.04
N SER A 243 9.07 14.84 -5.56
CA SER A 243 8.72 14.86 -4.14
C SER A 243 7.44 14.07 -3.91
N LYS A 244 7.48 13.11 -3.00
CA LYS A 244 6.32 12.36 -2.58
C LYS A 244 5.77 12.98 -1.29
N LEU A 245 4.47 13.26 -1.29
CA LEU A 245 3.74 13.68 -0.09
C LEU A 245 2.85 12.51 0.37
N ASP A 246 3.01 12.15 1.63
CA ASP A 246 2.18 11.18 2.33
C ASP A 246 1.34 11.92 3.37
N LEU A 247 0.04 11.99 3.15
CA LEU A 247 -0.87 12.70 4.04
C LEU A 247 -1.09 11.89 5.32
N ARG A 248 -0.68 12.45 6.44
CA ARG A 248 -0.83 11.80 7.75
C ARG A 248 -2.28 11.47 8.04
N SER A 249 -2.58 10.17 8.11
CA SER A 249 -3.95 9.66 8.31
C SER A 249 -4.97 10.31 7.36
N GLY A 250 -4.62 10.40 6.07
CA GLY A 250 -5.34 11.19 5.06
C GLY A 250 -6.85 11.00 5.07
N TYR A 251 -7.34 9.77 5.24
CA TYR A 251 -8.78 9.49 5.30
C TYR A 251 -9.47 10.18 6.48
N TRP A 252 -8.81 10.32 7.63
CA TRP A 252 -9.38 11.02 8.78
C TRP A 252 -9.48 12.54 8.57
N GLN A 253 -8.90 13.07 7.51
CA GLN A 253 -9.01 14.49 7.14
C GLN A 253 -10.27 14.81 6.33
N ILE A 254 -11.13 13.82 6.07
CA ILE A 254 -12.44 13.97 5.44
C ILE A 254 -13.52 13.63 6.46
N ARG A 255 -14.53 14.50 6.59
CA ARG A 255 -15.67 14.26 7.48
C ARG A 255 -16.62 13.23 6.90
N MET A 256 -17.28 12.50 7.80
CA MET A 256 -18.48 11.75 7.44
C MET A 256 -19.66 12.69 7.23
N ALA A 257 -20.52 12.40 6.28
CA ALA A 257 -21.83 13.03 6.20
C ALA A 257 -22.68 12.64 7.42
N ASP A 258 -23.43 13.60 7.98
CA ASP A 258 -24.15 13.40 9.24
C ASP A 258 -25.13 12.21 9.21
N ASN A 259 -25.77 11.98 8.04
CA ASN A 259 -26.66 10.85 7.80
C ASN A 259 -25.94 9.49 7.74
N SER A 260 -24.61 9.48 7.73
CA SER A 260 -23.78 8.29 7.56
C SER A 260 -22.92 7.96 8.79
N ILE A 261 -22.76 8.90 9.73
CA ILE A 261 -21.96 8.73 10.95
C ILE A 261 -22.34 7.45 11.69
N HIS A 262 -23.65 7.26 11.97
CA HIS A 262 -24.15 6.12 12.75
C HIS A 262 -23.88 4.75 12.07
N LYS A 263 -23.67 4.71 10.76
CA LYS A 263 -23.35 3.49 10.01
C LYS A 263 -21.91 3.02 10.25
N THR A 264 -21.02 3.93 10.67
CA THR A 264 -19.63 3.62 10.97
C THR A 264 -19.42 3.00 12.35
N ALA A 265 -20.50 2.76 13.09
CA ALA A 265 -20.43 2.29 14.45
C ALA A 265 -19.67 0.96 14.57
N PHE A 266 -18.78 0.90 15.55
CA PHE A 266 -18.01 -0.28 15.90
C PHE A 266 -18.09 -0.59 17.39
N ARG A 267 -17.90 -1.86 17.71
CA ARG A 267 -18.08 -2.38 19.07
C ARG A 267 -16.78 -2.87 19.65
N THR A 268 -16.58 -2.50 20.89
CA THR A 268 -15.43 -2.89 21.68
C THR A 268 -15.89 -3.40 23.05
N ARG A 269 -14.95 -3.94 23.82
CA ARG A 269 -15.18 -4.29 25.22
C ARG A 269 -15.49 -3.04 26.08
N TYR A 270 -15.04 -1.85 25.64
CA TYR A 270 -15.18 -0.59 26.37
C TYR A 270 -16.41 0.22 25.99
N GLY A 271 -17.21 -0.27 25.04
CA GLY A 271 -18.41 0.38 24.56
C GLY A 271 -18.50 0.38 23.03
N SER A 272 -19.52 1.07 22.55
CA SER A 272 -19.74 1.31 21.12
C SER A 272 -19.36 2.74 20.77
N TYR A 273 -18.69 2.92 19.63
CA TYR A 273 -18.22 4.21 19.13
C TYR A 273 -18.56 4.33 17.66
N GLU A 274 -18.65 5.55 17.15
CA GLU A 274 -18.85 5.85 15.72
C GLU A 274 -17.89 6.94 15.27
N TYR A 275 -17.45 6.87 14.01
CA TYR A 275 -16.52 7.82 13.43
C TYR A 275 -17.23 9.08 12.95
N LEU A 276 -16.65 10.23 13.27
CA LEU A 276 -17.06 11.56 12.76
C LEU A 276 -16.30 11.91 11.47
N VAL A 277 -15.23 11.18 11.20
CA VAL A 277 -14.37 11.30 10.02
C VAL A 277 -14.36 9.98 9.26
N MET A 278 -13.95 10.00 8.01
CA MET A 278 -13.92 8.81 7.15
C MET A 278 -12.89 7.79 7.64
N PRO A 279 -13.31 6.61 8.16
CA PRO A 279 -12.39 5.59 8.62
C PRO A 279 -11.81 4.78 7.47
N PHE A 280 -10.68 4.13 7.74
CA PHE A 280 -10.16 3.09 6.86
C PHE A 280 -11.10 1.88 6.79
N GLY A 281 -11.15 1.23 5.64
CA GLY A 281 -11.90 -0.02 5.45
C GLY A 281 -13.29 0.13 4.84
N LEU A 282 -13.81 1.33 4.64
CA LEU A 282 -15.03 1.59 3.87
C LEU A 282 -14.77 1.43 2.36
N THR A 283 -15.69 0.79 1.65
CA THR A 283 -15.50 0.44 0.22
C THR A 283 -15.35 1.66 -0.69
N ASN A 284 -16.02 2.77 -0.38
CA ASN A 284 -16.00 3.99 -1.19
C ASN A 284 -15.02 5.06 -0.67
N ALA A 285 -14.28 4.79 0.42
CA ALA A 285 -13.35 5.76 0.99
C ALA A 285 -12.24 6.18 -0.01
N PRO A 286 -11.60 5.25 -0.76
CA PRO A 286 -10.61 5.64 -1.76
C PRO A 286 -11.18 6.56 -2.84
N ALA A 287 -12.41 6.30 -3.30
CA ALA A 287 -13.08 7.11 -4.31
C ALA A 287 -13.39 8.53 -3.82
N THR A 288 -13.89 8.67 -2.59
CA THR A 288 -14.14 9.98 -1.96
C THR A 288 -12.85 10.75 -1.77
N PHE A 289 -11.80 10.09 -1.31
CA PHE A 289 -10.50 10.71 -1.10
C PHE A 289 -9.89 11.20 -2.42
N GLN A 290 -9.90 10.35 -3.46
CA GLN A 290 -9.43 10.73 -4.79
C GLN A 290 -10.20 11.94 -5.34
N ALA A 291 -11.53 11.98 -5.16
CA ALA A 291 -12.36 13.09 -5.60
C ALA A 291 -11.97 14.40 -4.91
N GLU A 292 -11.72 14.37 -3.59
CA GLU A 292 -11.31 15.54 -2.83
C GLU A 292 -9.91 16.01 -3.23
N MET A 293 -8.95 15.08 -3.39
CA MET A 293 -7.60 15.41 -3.82
C MET A 293 -7.59 16.00 -5.23
N ASN A 294 -8.37 15.43 -6.15
CA ASN A 294 -8.52 15.98 -7.50
C ASN A 294 -9.19 17.39 -7.48
N HIS A 295 -10.09 17.63 -6.55
CA HIS A 295 -10.71 18.95 -6.40
C HIS A 295 -9.70 20.00 -5.89
N ILE A 296 -8.96 19.67 -4.84
CA ILE A 296 -7.98 20.58 -4.21
C ILE A 296 -6.80 20.85 -5.16
N LEU A 297 -6.28 19.81 -5.82
CA LEU A 297 -5.08 19.88 -6.64
C LEU A 297 -5.38 20.16 -8.12
N ARG A 298 -6.64 20.40 -8.47
CA ARG A 298 -7.10 20.62 -9.85
C ARG A 298 -6.24 21.57 -10.67
N PRO A 299 -5.74 22.70 -10.15
CA PRO A 299 -4.90 23.63 -10.92
C PRO A 299 -3.51 23.08 -11.28
N LEU A 300 -3.07 22.01 -10.59
CA LEU A 300 -1.72 21.43 -10.72
C LEU A 300 -1.73 20.04 -11.35
N LEU A 301 -2.93 19.43 -11.50
CA LEU A 301 -3.07 18.14 -12.17
C LEU A 301 -2.64 18.27 -13.63
N ASP A 302 -1.99 17.24 -14.14
CA ASP A 302 -1.43 17.16 -15.50
C ASP A 302 -0.27 18.13 -15.81
N GLU A 303 0.06 19.07 -14.89
CA GLU A 303 1.16 20.02 -15.05
C GLU A 303 2.40 19.61 -14.25
N CYS A 304 2.24 19.37 -12.95
CA CYS A 304 3.36 19.09 -12.04
C CYS A 304 2.98 18.18 -10.86
N VAL A 305 1.73 17.72 -10.77
CA VAL A 305 1.25 16.85 -9.70
C VAL A 305 0.47 15.69 -10.29
N VAL A 306 0.76 14.50 -9.81
CA VAL A 306 -0.08 13.31 -10.01
C VAL A 306 -0.59 12.82 -8.67
N VAL A 307 -1.84 12.34 -8.66
CA VAL A 307 -2.52 11.81 -7.47
C VAL A 307 -3.01 10.42 -7.76
N TYR A 308 -2.64 9.48 -6.91
CA TYR A 308 -3.14 8.12 -6.96
C TYR A 308 -3.56 7.67 -5.56
N LEU A 309 -4.87 7.70 -5.32
CA LEU A 309 -5.46 7.45 -3.99
C LEU A 309 -4.85 8.42 -2.96
N ASP A 310 -4.12 7.90 -1.97
CA ASP A 310 -3.47 8.64 -0.87
C ASP A 310 -2.04 9.09 -1.20
N ASP A 311 -1.48 8.66 -2.33
CA ASP A 311 -0.15 9.06 -2.80
C ASP A 311 -0.22 10.31 -3.69
N ILE A 312 0.47 11.37 -3.30
CA ILE A 312 0.64 12.60 -4.08
C ILE A 312 2.10 12.71 -4.49
N LEU A 313 2.35 12.80 -5.79
CA LEU A 313 3.69 12.96 -6.35
C LEU A 313 3.79 14.28 -7.10
N ILE A 314 4.71 15.14 -6.67
CA ILE A 314 5.11 16.35 -7.35
C ILE A 314 6.30 16.01 -8.24
N TYR A 315 6.28 16.49 -9.47
CA TYR A 315 7.36 16.25 -10.43
C TYR A 315 7.73 17.50 -11.20
N SER A 316 8.98 17.62 -11.60
CA SER A 316 9.50 18.75 -12.39
C SER A 316 10.72 18.35 -13.19
N LYS A 317 11.09 19.20 -14.17
CA LYS A 317 12.27 18.98 -14.99
C LYS A 317 13.57 19.37 -14.29
N ASP A 318 13.52 20.34 -13.38
CA ASP A 318 14.69 20.81 -12.64
C ASP A 318 14.29 21.28 -11.23
N MET A 319 15.28 21.50 -10.38
CA MET A 319 15.11 21.91 -8.99
C MET A 319 14.51 23.32 -8.85
N LYS A 320 14.80 24.24 -9.79
CA LYS A 320 14.25 25.60 -9.74
C LYS A 320 12.75 25.57 -9.94
N GLN A 321 12.28 24.88 -10.97
CA GLN A 321 10.86 24.66 -11.21
C GLN A 321 10.21 23.92 -10.05
N HIS A 322 10.92 22.94 -9.45
CA HIS A 322 10.38 22.14 -8.34
C HIS A 322 10.08 22.98 -7.09
N VAL A 323 10.97 23.90 -6.75
CA VAL A 323 10.83 24.82 -5.61
C VAL A 323 9.71 25.83 -5.83
N ASP A 324 9.44 26.23 -7.08
CA ASP A 324 8.41 27.18 -7.45
C ASP A 324 6.98 26.55 -7.46
N VAL A 325 6.89 25.21 -7.43
CA VAL A 325 5.60 24.51 -7.32
C VAL A 325 4.99 24.78 -5.96
N ARG A 326 4.05 25.72 -5.93
CA ARG A 326 3.27 26.00 -4.73
C ARG A 326 1.98 25.19 -4.77
N ILE A 327 1.98 24.07 -4.05
CA ILE A 327 0.74 23.35 -3.81
C ILE A 327 -0.15 24.28 -2.99
N PRO A 328 -1.40 24.48 -3.38
CA PRO A 328 -2.38 25.14 -2.52
C PRO A 328 -2.63 24.21 -1.32
N VAL A 329 -1.69 24.21 -0.38
CA VAL A 329 -1.95 23.64 0.93
C VAL A 329 -3.04 24.50 1.50
N THR A 330 -4.25 24.01 1.48
CA THR A 330 -5.34 24.66 2.19
C THR A 330 -4.92 24.68 3.65
N ARG A 331 -4.36 25.81 4.09
CA ARG A 331 -4.31 26.09 5.51
C ARG A 331 -5.68 25.75 6.05
N PRO A 332 -5.78 25.06 7.20
CA PRO A 332 -7.08 24.91 7.82
C PRO A 332 -7.67 26.32 7.87
N LEU A 333 -8.65 26.57 7.02
CA LEU A 333 -9.37 27.83 7.03
C LEU A 333 -9.94 27.94 8.43
N GLY A 334 -9.37 28.86 9.21
CA GLY A 334 -9.83 29.22 10.53
C GLY A 334 -11.26 29.70 10.48
#